data_578f07212f7663d26c9dc90548c44573
#
_entry.id   578f07212f7663d26c9dc90548c44573
#
_cell.length_a   1.000
_cell.length_b   1.000
_cell.length_c   1.000
_cell.angle_alpha   90.00
_cell.angle_beta   90.00
_cell.angle_gamma   90.00
#
_symmetry.space_group_name_H-M   'P 1'
#
loop_
_entity.id
_entity.type
_entity.pdbx_description
1 polymer ?
#
loop_
_entity_poly.entity_id
_entity_poly.type
_entity_poly.pdbx_seq_one_letter_code
_entity_poly.pdbx_strand_id
1 'polypeptide(L)'
;VFDNSKVTDHHAIIPTGVPARNLTDTERKVYDLVARRFIAAFYPDCEISTTTVLGQVDKVEFKVTGKQILKPGWRVVFGAEQKDPEAEPTEEEGVLPDFVKGESGPHKPILKETWTQPPKPYTEATLLRAMETAGKLVDNDELRDALKENGIGRPSTRAAIIETLFKRNYIRKERKNLYPTATGAELIGTIHEELLKSAELTGLWEKKLRQIERGTYEACTFLDELKQMVNEVVINVLSDQTRRTITIEDTSKAAKETPKDEPKEKKEKKPRKPRAKKEKEKAEATPEL
;
A
#
# COMPACT_ATOMS: atom_id res chain seq x y z
N VAL A 1 20.87 -15.23 3.08
CA VAL A 1 19.68 -15.41 3.92
C VAL A 1 20.01 -15.11 5.38
N PHE A 2 21.16 -15.54 5.88
CA PHE A 2 21.59 -15.30 7.25
C PHE A 2 22.60 -14.14 7.28
N ASP A 3 22.16 -12.99 7.78
CA ASP A 3 22.97 -11.79 7.88
C ASP A 3 22.67 -11.08 9.20
N ASN A 4 23.54 -11.27 10.18
CA ASN A 4 23.39 -10.72 11.52
C ASN A 4 23.49 -9.18 11.52
N SER A 5 24.15 -8.57 10.53
CA SER A 5 24.27 -7.12 10.44
C SER A 5 22.93 -6.43 10.12
N LYS A 6 21.98 -7.18 9.58
CA LYS A 6 20.64 -6.71 9.23
C LYS A 6 19.60 -7.00 10.32
N VAL A 7 19.98 -7.67 11.40
CA VAL A 7 19.09 -7.93 12.55
C VAL A 7 19.22 -6.75 13.50
N THR A 8 18.12 -6.03 13.71
CA THR A 8 18.09 -4.89 14.64
C THR A 8 17.46 -5.28 15.97
N ASP A 9 16.13 -5.34 16.04
CA ASP A 9 15.40 -5.58 17.30
C ASP A 9 14.92 -7.03 17.44
N HIS A 10 14.54 -7.66 16.35
CA HIS A 10 13.87 -8.96 16.33
C HIS A 10 14.42 -9.88 15.24
N HIS A 11 14.43 -11.17 15.53
CA HIS A 11 14.69 -12.20 14.53
C HIS A 11 13.47 -12.39 13.61
N ALA A 12 13.68 -13.07 12.48
CA ALA A 12 12.60 -13.40 11.56
C ALA A 12 11.55 -14.32 12.21
N ILE A 13 10.30 -14.17 11.78
CA ILE A 13 9.23 -15.12 12.12
C ILE A 13 9.35 -16.31 11.19
N ILE A 14 9.58 -17.49 11.77
CA ILE A 14 9.79 -18.74 11.01
C ILE A 14 8.87 -19.83 11.54
N PRO A 15 8.49 -20.84 10.73
CA PRO A 15 7.80 -22.03 11.21
C PRO A 15 8.66 -22.79 12.22
N THR A 16 8.06 -23.24 13.33
CA THR A 16 8.76 -23.97 14.41
C THR A 16 8.95 -25.45 14.15
N GLY A 17 8.39 -25.99 13.06
CA GLY A 17 8.33 -27.44 12.80
C GLY A 17 7.22 -28.18 13.54
N VAL A 18 6.51 -27.52 14.45
CA VAL A 18 5.34 -28.09 15.10
C VAL A 18 4.17 -28.05 14.12
N PRO A 19 3.45 -29.19 13.90
CA PRO A 19 2.31 -29.20 12.99
C PRO A 19 1.21 -28.22 13.44
N ALA A 20 0.84 -27.31 12.56
CA ALA A 20 -0.21 -26.34 12.78
C ALA A 20 -1.59 -27.03 12.63
N ARG A 21 -2.17 -27.45 13.75
CA ARG A 21 -3.47 -28.14 13.81
C ARG A 21 -4.56 -27.20 14.31
N ASN A 22 -5.81 -27.46 13.88
CA ASN A 22 -7.01 -26.73 14.34
C ASN A 22 -6.95 -25.19 14.11
N LEU A 23 -6.36 -24.77 13.02
CA LEU A 23 -6.34 -23.36 12.62
C LEU A 23 -7.70 -22.96 12.03
N THR A 24 -8.13 -21.75 12.37
CA THR A 24 -9.19 -21.07 11.63
C THR A 24 -8.74 -20.76 10.21
N ASP A 25 -9.66 -20.44 9.31
CA ASP A 25 -9.32 -20.08 7.92
C ASP A 25 -8.39 -18.87 7.82
N THR A 26 -8.56 -17.90 8.71
CA THR A 26 -7.68 -16.71 8.76
C THR A 26 -6.28 -17.06 9.24
N GLU A 27 -6.17 -17.81 10.32
CA GLU A 27 -4.88 -18.27 10.85
C GLU A 27 -4.15 -19.15 9.83
N ARG A 28 -4.85 -20.02 9.11
CA ARG A 28 -4.28 -20.84 8.04
C ARG A 28 -3.68 -19.98 6.93
N LYS A 29 -4.40 -18.95 6.48
CA LYS A 29 -3.92 -18.03 5.44
C LYS A 29 -2.66 -17.29 5.89
N VAL A 30 -2.64 -16.81 7.13
CA VAL A 30 -1.47 -16.11 7.69
C VAL A 30 -0.28 -17.08 7.81
N TYR A 31 -0.52 -18.28 8.35
CA TYR A 31 0.52 -19.30 8.46
C TYR A 31 1.11 -19.68 7.09
N ASP A 32 0.25 -19.94 6.09
CA ASP A 32 0.68 -20.28 4.73
C ASP A 32 1.50 -19.16 4.10
N LEU A 33 1.09 -17.90 4.29
CA LEU A 33 1.83 -16.73 3.80
C LEU A 33 3.23 -16.64 4.42
N VAL A 34 3.34 -16.79 5.75
CA VAL A 34 4.63 -16.78 6.47
C VAL A 34 5.50 -17.94 6.03
N ALA A 35 4.95 -19.15 5.95
CA ALA A 35 5.68 -20.34 5.54
C ALA A 35 6.21 -20.21 4.10
N ARG A 36 5.37 -19.76 3.16
CA ARG A 36 5.78 -19.50 1.78
C ARG A 36 6.86 -18.43 1.70
N ARG A 37 6.74 -17.36 2.48
CA ARG A 37 7.74 -16.30 2.52
C ARG A 37 9.10 -16.81 3.03
N PHE A 38 9.07 -17.63 4.07
CA PHE A 38 10.25 -18.30 4.58
C PHE A 38 10.91 -19.21 3.54
N ILE A 39 10.13 -20.07 2.87
CA ILE A 39 10.65 -20.96 1.82
C ILE A 39 11.22 -20.14 0.66
N ALA A 40 10.52 -19.10 0.22
CA ALA A 40 10.95 -18.24 -0.88
C ALA A 40 12.31 -17.57 -0.64
N ALA A 41 12.68 -17.32 0.63
CA ALA A 41 13.96 -16.73 0.99
C ALA A 41 15.17 -17.64 0.62
N PHE A 42 14.96 -18.94 0.41
CA PHE A 42 15.99 -19.91 0.02
C PHE A 42 15.99 -20.22 -1.48
N TYR A 43 15.04 -19.66 -2.22
CA TYR A 43 15.03 -19.81 -3.68
C TYR A 43 15.96 -18.78 -4.35
N PRO A 44 16.39 -19.04 -5.59
CA PRO A 44 17.16 -18.07 -6.36
C PRO A 44 16.35 -16.82 -6.67
N ASP A 45 17.03 -15.75 -7.02
CA ASP A 45 16.42 -14.50 -7.41
C ASP A 45 15.54 -14.63 -8.65
N CYS A 46 14.51 -13.79 -8.74
CA CYS A 46 13.70 -13.64 -9.93
C CYS A 46 14.44 -12.74 -10.92
N GLU A 47 14.75 -13.27 -12.11
CA GLU A 47 15.37 -12.52 -13.19
C GLU A 47 14.29 -11.90 -14.09
N ILE A 48 14.31 -10.58 -14.21
CA ILE A 48 13.35 -9.81 -15.01
C ILE A 48 14.11 -8.99 -16.04
N SER A 49 13.72 -9.11 -17.31
CA SER A 49 14.17 -8.20 -18.37
C SER A 49 13.19 -7.02 -18.44
N THR A 50 13.72 -5.81 -18.37
CA THR A 50 12.94 -4.58 -18.57
C THR A 50 13.42 -3.91 -19.85
N THR A 51 12.53 -3.79 -20.83
CA THR A 51 12.81 -3.14 -22.12
C THR A 51 12.11 -1.80 -22.14
N THR A 52 12.86 -0.73 -22.39
CA THR A 52 12.31 0.61 -22.61
C THR A 52 12.59 1.01 -24.06
N VAL A 53 11.53 1.32 -24.78
CA VAL A 53 11.61 1.78 -26.17
C VAL A 53 11.24 3.26 -26.21
N LEU A 54 12.09 4.05 -26.83
CA LEU A 54 11.86 5.45 -27.12
C LEU A 54 11.68 5.58 -28.62
N GLY A 55 10.53 6.08 -29.05
CA GLY A 55 10.21 6.34 -30.44
C GLY A 55 10.00 7.84 -30.63
N GLN A 56 10.25 8.32 -31.84
CA GLN A 56 10.01 9.71 -32.21
C GLN A 56 9.26 9.78 -33.54
N VAL A 57 8.23 10.62 -33.58
CA VAL A 57 7.52 10.94 -34.82
C VAL A 57 7.50 12.46 -34.92
N ASP A 58 8.21 13.00 -35.90
CA ASP A 58 8.50 14.43 -36.03
C ASP A 58 9.13 14.98 -34.73
N LYS A 59 8.38 15.82 -33.99
CA LYS A 59 8.81 16.43 -32.73
C LYS A 59 8.18 15.78 -31.50
N VAL A 60 7.37 14.72 -31.69
CA VAL A 60 6.67 14.04 -30.59
C VAL A 60 7.42 12.80 -30.22
N GLU A 61 7.78 12.70 -28.95
CA GLU A 61 8.43 11.54 -28.37
C GLU A 61 7.41 10.58 -27.77
N PHE A 62 7.62 9.29 -27.98
CA PHE A 62 6.85 8.19 -27.42
C PHE A 62 7.76 7.33 -26.57
N LYS A 63 7.25 6.89 -25.43
CA LYS A 63 7.95 5.96 -24.53
C LYS A 63 7.04 4.81 -24.19
N VAL A 64 7.56 3.60 -24.29
CA VAL A 64 6.89 2.40 -23.78
C VAL A 64 7.89 1.56 -23.00
N THR A 65 7.45 0.95 -21.91
CA THR A 65 8.26 0.06 -21.09
C THR A 65 7.52 -1.27 -20.95
N GLY A 66 8.23 -2.36 -21.17
CA GLY A 66 7.69 -3.71 -20.95
C GLY A 66 8.58 -4.50 -20.01
N LYS A 67 8.00 -5.51 -19.38
CA LYS A 67 8.71 -6.41 -18.45
C LYS A 67 8.45 -7.86 -18.84
N GLN A 68 9.51 -8.64 -18.88
CA GLN A 68 9.45 -10.07 -19.14
C GLN A 68 10.18 -10.82 -18.03
N ILE A 69 9.53 -11.79 -17.41
CA ILE A 69 10.17 -12.67 -16.43
C ILE A 69 10.98 -13.72 -17.19
N LEU A 70 12.31 -13.67 -17.08
CA LEU A 70 13.21 -14.65 -17.68
C LEU A 70 13.29 -15.92 -16.82
N LYS A 71 13.47 -15.75 -15.51
CA LYS A 71 13.47 -16.84 -14.54
C LYS A 71 12.59 -16.46 -13.34
N PRO A 72 11.57 -17.25 -13.03
CA PRO A 72 10.64 -16.91 -11.95
C PRO A 72 11.29 -16.93 -10.55
N GLY A 73 12.38 -17.69 -10.35
CA GLY A 73 13.08 -17.76 -9.07
C GLY A 73 12.12 -18.03 -7.90
N TRP A 74 12.25 -17.26 -6.82
CA TRP A 74 11.42 -17.39 -5.62
C TRP A 74 9.90 -17.22 -5.86
N ARG A 75 9.49 -16.62 -6.97
CA ARG A 75 8.07 -16.43 -7.31
C ARG A 75 7.30 -17.72 -7.49
N VAL A 76 7.98 -18.83 -7.85
CA VAL A 76 7.33 -20.15 -8.02
C VAL A 76 6.64 -20.64 -6.74
N VAL A 77 7.13 -20.21 -5.56
CA VAL A 77 6.56 -20.60 -4.25
C VAL A 77 5.15 -20.04 -4.06
N PHE A 78 4.84 -18.92 -4.70
CA PHE A 78 3.54 -18.25 -4.60
C PHE A 78 2.56 -18.66 -5.71
N GLY A 79 3.01 -19.38 -6.74
CA GLY A 79 2.19 -19.77 -7.89
C GLY A 79 1.91 -18.60 -8.84
N ALA A 80 1.18 -18.90 -9.93
CA ALA A 80 0.87 -17.92 -10.98
C ALA A 80 -0.15 -16.84 -10.54
N GLU A 81 -0.78 -16.97 -9.37
CA GLU A 81 -1.94 -16.17 -8.96
C GLU A 81 -1.62 -14.89 -8.19
N GLN A 82 -0.39 -14.65 -7.84
CA GLN A 82 -0.08 -13.38 -7.16
C GLN A 82 0.29 -12.27 -8.17
N LYS A 83 -0.71 -11.79 -8.89
CA LYS A 83 -0.79 -10.36 -9.15
C LYS A 83 -1.02 -9.74 -7.78
N ASP A 84 -0.08 -8.91 -7.34
CA ASP A 84 -0.29 -8.09 -6.15
C ASP A 84 -1.61 -7.33 -6.35
N PRO A 85 -2.68 -7.62 -5.60
CA PRO A 85 -3.98 -6.96 -5.80
C PRO A 85 -3.91 -5.45 -5.53
N GLU A 86 -2.80 -4.98 -4.99
CA GLU A 86 -2.51 -3.58 -4.71
C GLU A 86 -1.45 -2.99 -5.64
N ALA A 87 -0.75 -3.81 -6.43
CA ALA A 87 0.05 -3.30 -7.52
C ALA A 87 -0.94 -2.62 -8.48
N GLU A 88 -0.79 -1.31 -8.67
CA GLU A 88 -1.48 -0.64 -9.75
C GLU A 88 -1.19 -1.44 -11.02
N PRO A 89 -2.22 -1.74 -11.86
CA PRO A 89 -1.96 -2.21 -13.19
C PRO A 89 -1.18 -1.08 -13.88
N THR A 90 0.12 -1.14 -13.77
CA THR A 90 0.98 -0.32 -14.59
C THR A 90 0.70 -0.79 -16.01
N GLU A 91 0.36 0.13 -16.89
CA GLU A 91 0.22 -0.11 -18.33
C GLU A 91 1.50 -0.77 -18.92
N GLU A 92 2.49 -1.00 -18.08
CA GLU A 92 3.84 -1.48 -18.34
C GLU A 92 4.03 -3.01 -18.22
N GLU A 93 3.02 -3.81 -17.89
CA GLU A 93 3.16 -5.27 -17.77
C GLU A 93 3.03 -6.03 -19.11
N GLY A 94 3.03 -5.32 -20.23
CA GLY A 94 3.04 -5.93 -21.56
C GLY A 94 4.42 -6.53 -21.90
N VAL A 95 4.41 -7.73 -22.47
CA VAL A 95 5.59 -8.23 -23.19
C VAL A 95 5.68 -7.45 -24.50
N LEU A 96 6.74 -6.65 -24.65
CA LEU A 96 6.98 -5.92 -25.87
C LEU A 96 7.55 -6.87 -26.94
N PRO A 97 7.24 -6.65 -28.22
CA PRO A 97 7.95 -7.32 -29.32
C PRO A 97 9.43 -6.90 -29.33
N ASP A 98 10.23 -7.64 -30.05
CA ASP A 98 11.64 -7.30 -30.25
C ASP A 98 11.73 -6.05 -31.14
N PHE A 99 12.41 -5.02 -30.66
CA PHE A 99 12.67 -3.78 -31.39
C PHE A 99 14.14 -3.69 -31.78
N VAL A 100 14.39 -3.22 -33.00
CA VAL A 100 15.73 -2.94 -33.49
C VAL A 100 15.99 -1.44 -33.47
N LYS A 101 17.15 -1.02 -32.96
CA LYS A 101 17.49 0.40 -32.90
C LYS A 101 17.52 1.02 -34.31
N GLY A 102 16.72 2.06 -34.51
CA GLY A 102 16.63 2.78 -35.78
C GLY A 102 15.59 2.18 -36.74
N GLU A 103 14.83 1.16 -36.34
CA GLU A 103 13.72 0.70 -37.16
C GLU A 103 12.67 1.80 -37.33
N SER A 104 12.04 1.84 -38.49
CA SER A 104 10.96 2.76 -38.82
C SER A 104 9.84 2.02 -39.52
N GLY A 105 8.62 2.47 -39.34
CA GLY A 105 7.46 1.81 -39.95
C GLY A 105 6.22 2.71 -39.97
N PRO A 106 5.18 2.28 -40.68
CA PRO A 106 3.92 3.01 -40.67
C PRO A 106 3.32 3.00 -39.28
N HIS A 107 2.86 4.14 -38.82
CA HIS A 107 2.18 4.28 -37.55
C HIS A 107 0.77 4.87 -37.74
N LYS A 108 -0.13 4.52 -36.82
CA LYS A 108 -1.47 5.10 -36.74
C LYS A 108 -1.63 5.77 -35.40
N PRO A 109 -1.46 7.09 -35.30
CA PRO A 109 -1.59 7.78 -34.03
C PRO A 109 -3.04 7.74 -33.55
N ILE A 110 -3.23 7.50 -32.27
CA ILE A 110 -4.54 7.56 -31.61
C ILE A 110 -4.43 8.61 -30.51
N LEU A 111 -5.18 9.70 -30.67
CA LEU A 111 -5.33 10.69 -29.61
C LEU A 111 -6.36 10.18 -28.59
N LYS A 112 -5.92 9.98 -27.35
CA LYS A 112 -6.80 9.64 -26.23
C LYS A 112 -6.82 10.80 -25.25
N GLU A 113 -7.95 11.46 -25.14
CA GLU A 113 -8.17 12.46 -24.11
C GLU A 113 -8.38 11.77 -22.77
N THR A 114 -7.60 12.17 -21.76
CA THR A 114 -7.66 11.63 -20.41
C THR A 114 -7.59 12.77 -19.40
N TRP A 115 -8.22 12.55 -18.26
CA TRP A 115 -8.20 13.50 -17.15
C TRP A 115 -7.27 12.98 -16.04
N THR A 116 -6.54 13.89 -15.42
CA THR A 116 -5.76 13.56 -14.23
C THR A 116 -6.69 13.04 -13.14
N GLN A 117 -6.27 11.98 -12.48
CA GLN A 117 -7.01 11.40 -11.36
C GLN A 117 -6.34 11.82 -10.05
N PRO A 118 -7.12 12.13 -9.00
CA PRO A 118 -6.54 12.36 -7.68
C PRO A 118 -5.86 11.09 -7.17
N PRO A 119 -4.88 11.21 -6.24
CA PRO A 119 -4.29 10.05 -5.59
C PRO A 119 -5.36 9.15 -4.98
N LYS A 120 -5.18 7.84 -5.08
CA LYS A 120 -6.11 6.88 -4.48
C LYS A 120 -6.08 7.00 -2.95
N PRO A 121 -7.23 6.82 -2.27
CA PRO A 121 -7.25 6.74 -0.81
C PRO A 121 -6.36 5.61 -0.31
N TYR A 122 -5.74 5.80 0.85
CA TYR A 122 -4.97 4.74 1.48
C TYR A 122 -5.86 3.56 1.89
N THR A 123 -5.31 2.37 1.80
CA THR A 123 -5.78 1.17 2.50
C THR A 123 -4.90 0.97 3.74
N GLU A 124 -5.24 0.05 4.65
CA GLU A 124 -4.37 -0.26 5.79
C GLU A 124 -2.97 -0.73 5.33
N ALA A 125 -2.92 -1.54 4.26
CA ALA A 125 -1.66 -2.02 3.72
C ALA A 125 -0.84 -0.90 3.06
N THR A 126 -1.47 -0.03 2.26
CA THR A 126 -0.75 1.08 1.64
C THR A 126 -0.33 2.15 2.66
N LEU A 127 -1.09 2.34 3.74
CA LEU A 127 -0.70 3.21 4.85
C LEU A 127 0.50 2.64 5.61
N LEU A 128 0.51 1.33 5.93
CA LEU A 128 1.67 0.66 6.52
C LEU A 128 2.91 0.83 5.65
N ARG A 129 2.77 0.65 4.33
CA ARG A 129 3.86 0.87 3.38
C ARG A 129 4.32 2.32 3.34
N ALA A 130 3.39 3.29 3.39
CA ALA A 130 3.73 4.71 3.45
C ALA A 130 4.50 5.06 4.73
N MET A 131 4.11 4.49 5.87
CA MET A 131 4.84 4.63 7.13
C MET A 131 6.26 4.04 7.03
N GLU A 132 6.41 2.89 6.40
CA GLU A 132 7.70 2.24 6.17
C GLU A 132 8.61 3.08 5.25
N THR A 133 8.04 3.67 4.22
CA THR A 133 8.79 4.45 3.21
C THR A 133 8.68 5.95 3.42
N ALA A 134 8.39 6.41 4.64
CA ALA A 134 8.13 7.82 4.95
C ALA A 134 9.28 8.76 4.57
N GLY A 135 10.51 8.26 4.49
CA GLY A 135 11.65 9.03 3.99
C GLY A 135 11.45 9.59 2.57
N LYS A 136 10.58 8.99 1.75
CA LYS A 136 10.26 9.52 0.42
C LYS A 136 9.44 10.81 0.45
N LEU A 137 8.82 11.11 1.59
CA LEU A 137 8.00 12.30 1.81
C LEU A 137 8.81 13.49 2.35
N VAL A 138 10.11 13.31 2.58
CA VAL A 138 11.00 14.31 3.16
C VAL A 138 11.96 14.81 2.09
N ASP A 139 12.02 16.11 1.93
CA ASP A 139 12.87 16.76 0.90
C ASP A 139 14.36 16.79 1.30
N ASN A 140 14.66 16.82 2.59
CA ASN A 140 16.03 16.83 3.10
C ASN A 140 16.66 15.44 3.01
N ASP A 141 17.77 15.31 2.28
CA ASP A 141 18.44 14.04 2.01
C ASP A 141 18.96 13.35 3.28
N GLU A 142 19.48 14.09 4.27
CA GLU A 142 19.98 13.52 5.52
C GLU A 142 18.84 12.95 6.38
N LEU A 143 17.72 13.67 6.45
CA LEU A 143 16.52 13.20 7.17
C LEU A 143 15.83 12.05 6.43
N ARG A 144 15.86 12.08 5.11
CA ARG A 144 15.41 10.97 4.25
C ARG A 144 16.19 9.71 4.53
N ASP A 145 17.52 9.80 4.65
CA ASP A 145 18.37 8.65 4.95
C ASP A 145 18.14 8.13 6.37
N ALA A 146 17.91 9.01 7.34
CA ALA A 146 17.54 8.59 8.69
C ALA A 146 16.20 7.82 8.73
N LEU A 147 15.23 8.20 7.92
CA LEU A 147 13.92 7.53 7.82
C LEU A 147 13.92 6.29 6.92
N LYS A 148 14.91 6.13 6.02
CA LYS A 148 14.98 4.94 5.13
C LYS A 148 15.06 3.63 5.89
N GLU A 149 15.72 3.60 7.02
CA GLU A 149 15.95 2.38 7.78
C GLU A 149 14.74 1.99 8.63
N ASN A 150 14.06 2.96 9.23
CA ASN A 150 12.99 2.69 10.21
C ASN A 150 11.60 3.18 9.79
N GLY A 151 11.51 4.22 8.94
CA GLY A 151 10.25 4.87 8.60
C GLY A 151 9.62 5.57 9.81
N ILE A 152 8.28 5.70 9.81
CA ILE A 152 7.51 6.19 10.95
C ILE A 152 7.02 4.99 11.75
N GLY A 153 7.40 4.92 13.02
CA GLY A 153 7.12 3.79 13.91
C GLY A 153 7.88 2.52 13.53
N ARG A 154 8.04 1.64 14.50
CA ARG A 154 8.66 0.32 14.28
C ARG A 154 7.65 -0.66 13.69
N PRO A 155 8.06 -1.72 12.99
CA PRO A 155 7.13 -2.73 12.45
C PRO A 155 6.14 -3.27 13.49
N SER A 156 6.60 -3.47 14.73
CA SER A 156 5.77 -3.97 15.85
C SER A 156 4.73 -2.96 16.36
N THR A 157 4.93 -1.66 16.14
CA THR A 157 4.04 -0.60 16.68
C THR A 157 3.14 0.04 15.64
N ARG A 158 3.44 -0.08 14.34
CA ARG A 158 2.65 0.56 13.26
C ARG A 158 1.18 0.18 13.29
N ALA A 159 0.88 -1.10 13.49
CA ALA A 159 -0.51 -1.57 13.58
C ALA A 159 -1.25 -0.88 14.74
N ALA A 160 -0.65 -0.84 15.93
CA ALA A 160 -1.22 -0.20 17.11
C ALA A 160 -1.40 1.33 16.92
N ILE A 161 -0.51 1.98 16.16
CA ILE A 161 -0.66 3.40 15.80
C ILE A 161 -1.92 3.58 14.95
N ILE A 162 -2.10 2.78 13.90
CA ILE A 162 -3.28 2.85 13.02
C ILE A 162 -4.56 2.55 13.81
N GLU A 163 -4.56 1.53 14.67
CA GLU A 163 -5.70 1.23 15.54
C GLU A 163 -6.02 2.39 16.47
N THR A 164 -5.00 3.11 16.98
CA THR A 164 -5.21 4.29 17.81
C THR A 164 -5.89 5.42 17.04
N LEU A 165 -5.57 5.61 15.74
CA LEU A 165 -6.24 6.58 14.91
C LEU A 165 -7.73 6.25 14.74
N PHE A 166 -8.07 4.96 14.54
CA PHE A 166 -9.47 4.51 14.53
C PHE A 166 -10.15 4.71 15.89
N LYS A 167 -9.52 4.28 16.97
CA LYS A 167 -10.06 4.38 18.32
C LYS A 167 -10.36 5.82 18.73
N ARG A 168 -9.53 6.76 18.29
CA ARG A 168 -9.72 8.20 18.51
C ARG A 168 -10.62 8.86 17.49
N ASN A 169 -11.19 8.09 16.56
CA ASN A 169 -12.06 8.58 15.50
C ASN A 169 -11.42 9.68 14.62
N TYR A 170 -10.12 9.60 14.38
CA TYR A 170 -9.44 10.52 13.45
C TYR A 170 -9.51 10.06 12.00
N ILE A 171 -9.63 8.74 11.80
CA ILE A 171 -9.84 8.11 10.50
C ILE A 171 -10.98 7.12 10.58
N ARG A 172 -11.63 6.90 9.43
CA ARG A 172 -12.67 5.88 9.27
C ARG A 172 -12.35 4.98 8.08
N LYS A 173 -12.89 3.77 8.09
CA LYS A 173 -12.73 2.80 7.01
C LYS A 173 -14.04 2.65 6.26
N GLU A 174 -13.99 2.84 4.94
CA GLU A 174 -15.09 2.55 4.03
C GLU A 174 -14.66 1.43 3.09
N ARG A 175 -15.24 0.24 3.26
CA ARG A 175 -14.80 -0.99 2.60
C ARG A 175 -13.32 -1.26 2.92
N LYS A 176 -12.41 -1.04 1.97
CA LYS A 176 -10.95 -1.20 2.14
C LYS A 176 -10.19 0.13 2.26
N ASN A 177 -10.85 1.24 1.94
CA ASN A 177 -10.22 2.55 1.90
C ASN A 177 -10.31 3.26 3.24
N LEU A 178 -9.30 4.07 3.54
CA LEU A 178 -9.21 4.91 4.74
C LEU A 178 -9.49 6.35 4.35
N TYR A 179 -10.31 7.01 5.16
CA TYR A 179 -10.64 8.41 5.00
C TYR A 179 -10.47 9.15 6.33
N PRO A 180 -10.01 10.41 6.31
CA PRO A 180 -10.05 11.23 7.51
C PRO A 180 -11.51 11.51 7.90
N THR A 181 -11.76 11.63 9.18
CA THR A 181 -13.03 12.16 9.72
C THR A 181 -12.96 13.68 9.81
N ALA A 182 -14.10 14.34 10.04
CA ALA A 182 -14.10 15.77 10.32
C ALA A 182 -13.22 16.09 11.54
N THR A 183 -13.36 15.31 12.62
CA THR A 183 -12.52 15.42 13.83
C THR A 183 -11.03 15.33 13.52
N GLY A 184 -10.61 14.36 12.68
CA GLY A 184 -9.21 14.21 12.30
C GLY A 184 -8.68 15.37 11.45
N ALA A 185 -9.48 15.84 10.49
CA ALA A 185 -9.11 16.96 9.64
C ALA A 185 -9.02 18.28 10.44
N GLU A 186 -9.99 18.54 11.32
CA GLU A 186 -10.01 19.72 12.18
C GLU A 186 -8.86 19.71 13.18
N LEU A 187 -8.52 18.54 13.76
CA LEU A 187 -7.36 18.40 14.64
C LEU A 187 -6.08 18.84 13.92
N ILE A 188 -5.81 18.32 12.73
CA ILE A 188 -4.61 18.69 11.95
C ILE A 188 -4.64 20.19 11.60
N GLY A 189 -5.82 20.73 11.25
CA GLY A 189 -5.98 22.18 10.98
C GLY A 189 -5.80 23.06 12.22
N THR A 190 -5.99 22.52 13.43
CA THR A 190 -5.81 23.26 14.70
C THR A 190 -4.34 23.29 15.14
N ILE A 191 -3.55 22.29 14.78
CA ILE A 191 -2.12 22.25 15.09
C ILE A 191 -1.39 23.29 14.23
N HIS A 192 -0.84 24.33 14.85
CA HIS A 192 -0.07 25.38 14.18
C HIS A 192 1.40 25.02 13.99
N GLU A 193 1.91 24.10 14.79
CA GLU A 193 3.30 23.65 14.73
C GLU A 193 3.49 22.67 13.54
N GLU A 194 4.10 23.16 12.47
CA GLU A 194 4.31 22.39 11.24
C GLU A 194 5.19 21.14 11.46
N LEU A 195 6.16 21.20 12.36
CA LEU A 195 7.04 20.08 12.68
C LEU A 195 6.24 18.88 13.24
N LEU A 196 5.17 19.13 14.00
CA LEU A 196 4.32 18.06 14.52
C LEU A 196 3.48 17.37 13.43
N LYS A 197 3.30 18.02 12.28
CA LYS A 197 2.54 17.52 11.14
C LYS A 197 3.43 16.86 10.08
N SER A 198 4.74 17.02 10.17
CA SER A 198 5.69 16.51 9.17
C SER A 198 6.42 15.25 9.65
N ALA A 199 6.89 14.44 8.71
CA ALA A 199 7.76 13.32 8.99
C ALA A 199 9.19 13.76 9.38
N GLU A 200 9.55 15.03 9.14
CA GLU A 200 10.88 15.58 9.37
C GLU A 200 11.28 15.54 10.84
N LEU A 201 10.35 15.86 11.75
CA LEU A 201 10.60 15.78 13.19
C LEU A 201 11.01 14.37 13.61
N THR A 202 10.30 13.36 13.12
CA THR A 202 10.65 11.96 13.37
C THR A 202 12.04 11.64 12.81
N GLY A 203 12.34 12.08 11.59
CA GLY A 203 13.66 11.91 10.97
C GLY A 203 14.78 12.57 11.76
N LEU A 204 14.55 13.78 12.27
CA LEU A 204 15.51 14.51 13.09
C LEU A 204 15.81 13.76 14.40
N TRP A 205 14.78 13.27 15.08
CA TRP A 205 14.96 12.52 16.32
C TRP A 205 15.65 11.18 16.09
N GLU A 206 15.26 10.43 15.07
CA GLU A 206 15.93 9.18 14.70
C GLU A 206 17.42 9.40 14.38
N LYS A 207 17.75 10.48 13.67
CA LYS A 207 19.14 10.86 13.40
C LYS A 207 19.92 11.10 14.69
N LYS A 208 19.37 11.90 15.63
CA LYS A 208 20.01 12.21 16.90
C LYS A 208 20.15 10.97 17.79
N LEU A 209 19.13 10.12 17.85
CA LEU A 209 19.18 8.86 18.60
C LEU A 209 20.29 7.95 18.11
N ARG A 210 20.49 7.85 16.80
CA ARG A 210 21.62 7.09 16.22
C ARG A 210 22.98 7.70 16.52
N GLN A 211 23.06 9.02 16.54
CA GLN A 211 24.29 9.70 16.93
C GLN A 211 24.63 9.43 18.40
N ILE A 212 23.62 9.34 19.28
CA ILE A 212 23.81 8.93 20.67
C ILE A 212 24.32 7.48 20.76
N GLU A 213 23.70 6.57 20.01
CA GLU A 213 24.11 5.17 19.93
C GLU A 213 25.57 5.02 19.49
N ARG A 214 26.01 5.86 18.54
CA ARG A 214 27.40 5.89 18.05
C ARG A 214 28.37 6.69 18.94
N GLY A 215 27.87 7.29 20.02
CA GLY A 215 28.68 8.11 20.92
C GLY A 215 29.12 9.45 20.32
N THR A 216 28.47 9.92 19.25
CA THR A 216 28.78 11.20 18.58
C THR A 216 27.88 12.36 18.99
N TYR A 217 26.87 12.09 19.82
CA TYR A 217 25.94 13.08 20.36
C TYR A 217 25.58 12.74 21.80
N GLU A 218 25.47 13.77 22.64
CA GLU A 218 25.20 13.59 24.07
C GLU A 218 23.71 13.41 24.36
N ALA A 219 23.36 12.35 25.11
CA ALA A 219 21.97 12.04 25.46
C ALA A 219 21.32 13.15 26.31
N CYS A 220 22.07 13.80 27.21
CA CYS A 220 21.57 14.91 28.01
C CYS A 220 21.17 16.11 27.14
N THR A 221 22.00 16.45 26.15
CA THR A 221 21.71 17.52 25.20
C THR A 221 20.42 17.24 24.42
N PHE A 222 20.24 15.99 23.95
CA PHE A 222 19.02 15.60 23.28
C PHE A 222 17.77 15.77 24.16
N LEU A 223 17.85 15.38 25.42
CA LEU A 223 16.75 15.52 26.37
C LEU A 223 16.40 16.98 26.67
N ASP A 224 17.40 17.83 26.75
CA ASP A 224 17.19 19.26 27.02
C ASP A 224 16.57 19.96 25.80
N GLU A 225 17.01 19.66 24.59
CA GLU A 225 16.38 20.13 23.34
C GLU A 225 14.92 19.62 23.22
N LEU A 226 14.67 18.37 23.58
CA LEU A 226 13.31 17.81 23.57
C LEU A 226 12.40 18.54 24.55
N LYS A 227 12.88 18.80 25.80
CA LYS A 227 12.14 19.57 26.81
C LYS A 227 11.87 20.99 26.34
N GLN A 228 12.88 21.65 25.72
CA GLN A 228 12.72 22.99 25.17
C GLN A 228 11.64 23.01 24.10
N MET A 229 11.71 22.10 23.11
CA MET A 229 10.71 22.01 22.05
C MET A 229 9.30 21.77 22.63
N VAL A 230 9.16 20.85 23.57
CA VAL A 230 7.85 20.57 24.23
C VAL A 230 7.34 21.84 24.92
N ASN A 231 8.21 22.56 25.63
CA ASN A 231 7.84 23.82 26.31
C ASN A 231 7.39 24.89 25.31
N GLU A 232 8.10 25.07 24.20
CA GLU A 232 7.72 25.99 23.12
C GLU A 232 6.37 25.64 22.51
N VAL A 233 6.12 24.35 22.20
CA VAL A 233 4.82 23.89 21.69
C VAL A 233 3.71 24.15 22.70
N VAL A 234 3.93 23.88 23.99
CA VAL A 234 2.94 24.12 25.05
C VAL A 234 2.63 25.60 25.18
N ILE A 235 3.65 26.46 25.19
CA ILE A 235 3.47 27.92 25.24
C ILE A 235 2.66 28.40 24.02
N ASN A 236 3.02 27.95 22.82
CA ASN A 236 2.29 28.30 21.60
C ASN A 236 0.83 27.90 21.65
N VAL A 237 0.54 26.68 22.10
CA VAL A 237 -0.84 26.18 22.24
C VAL A 237 -1.61 26.96 23.32
N LEU A 238 -0.99 27.28 24.45
CA LEU A 238 -1.65 28.06 25.52
C LEU A 238 -1.85 29.54 25.15
N SER A 239 -0.98 30.10 24.32
CA SER A 239 -1.10 31.49 23.82
C SER A 239 -2.09 31.63 22.67
N ASP A 240 -2.49 30.52 22.04
CA ASP A 240 -3.47 30.54 20.95
C ASP A 240 -4.86 30.90 21.47
N GLN A 241 -5.30 32.12 21.13
CA GLN A 241 -6.64 32.61 21.46
C GLN A 241 -7.72 32.24 20.45
N THR A 242 -7.36 31.52 19.39
CA THR A 242 -8.33 31.04 18.39
C THR A 242 -9.14 29.91 19.03
N ARG A 243 -10.34 30.24 19.51
CA ARG A 243 -11.31 29.24 20.04
C ARG A 243 -11.86 28.40 18.89
N ARG A 244 -11.08 27.46 18.40
CA ARG A 244 -11.54 26.45 17.42
C ARG A 244 -12.20 25.31 18.19
N THR A 245 -13.41 24.96 17.79
CA THR A 245 -14.11 23.79 18.31
C THR A 245 -13.88 22.64 17.36
N ILE A 246 -13.47 21.49 17.91
CA ILE A 246 -13.34 20.25 17.14
C ILE A 246 -14.70 19.54 17.17
N THR A 247 -15.24 19.25 16.01
CA THR A 247 -16.49 18.50 15.87
C THR A 247 -16.26 17.03 16.25
N ILE A 248 -16.85 16.57 17.34
CA ILE A 248 -16.81 15.15 17.70
C ILE A 248 -17.97 14.47 16.96
N GLU A 249 -17.66 13.75 15.89
CA GLU A 249 -18.65 12.91 15.21
C GLU A 249 -19.04 11.73 16.10
N ASP A 250 -20.31 11.64 16.44
CA ASP A 250 -20.84 10.52 17.22
C ASP A 250 -21.03 9.31 16.30
N THR A 251 -20.06 8.39 16.30
CA THR A 251 -20.04 7.19 15.45
C THR A 251 -21.22 6.25 15.67
N SER A 252 -22.02 6.45 16.73
CA SER A 252 -23.21 5.65 16.99
C SER A 252 -24.35 5.87 15.97
N LYS A 253 -24.32 6.95 15.20
CA LYS A 253 -25.33 7.28 14.19
C LYS A 253 -24.96 6.85 12.77
N ALA A 254 -23.66 6.74 12.44
CA ALA A 254 -23.19 6.39 11.10
C ALA A 254 -23.48 4.93 10.69
N ALA A 255 -23.78 4.05 11.64
CA ALA A 255 -24.10 2.64 11.36
C ALA A 255 -25.55 2.41 10.87
N LYS A 256 -26.39 3.45 10.78
CA LYS A 256 -27.80 3.32 10.39
C LYS A 256 -28.20 3.96 9.06
N GLU A 257 -27.30 4.67 8.40
CA GLU A 257 -27.56 5.21 7.08
C GLU A 257 -26.86 4.36 6.01
N THR A 258 -27.50 3.26 5.63
CA THR A 258 -27.23 2.65 4.32
C THR A 258 -27.73 3.64 3.27
N PRO A 259 -26.93 3.99 2.24
CA PRO A 259 -27.41 4.82 1.15
C PRO A 259 -28.60 4.12 0.52
N LYS A 260 -29.78 4.76 0.55
CA LYS A 260 -30.92 4.35 -0.25
C LYS A 260 -30.48 4.41 -1.72
N ASP A 261 -30.64 3.29 -2.39
CA ASP A 261 -30.42 3.13 -3.82
C ASP A 261 -31.04 4.31 -4.61
N GLU A 262 -30.20 4.99 -5.42
CA GLU A 262 -30.68 5.83 -6.50
C GLU A 262 -31.56 5.00 -7.44
N PRO A 263 -32.65 5.54 -7.99
CA PRO A 263 -33.54 4.77 -8.84
C PRO A 263 -32.80 4.37 -10.13
N LYS A 264 -32.59 3.07 -10.26
CA LYS A 264 -32.05 2.46 -11.49
C LYS A 264 -32.98 2.79 -12.65
N GLU A 265 -32.51 3.57 -13.63
CA GLU A 265 -33.15 3.70 -14.94
C GLU A 265 -33.46 2.31 -15.49
N LYS A 266 -34.74 2.11 -15.80
CA LYS A 266 -35.25 0.87 -16.41
C LYS A 266 -34.66 0.73 -17.81
N LYS A 267 -33.61 -0.06 -17.95
CA LYS A 267 -33.20 -0.56 -19.28
C LYS A 267 -34.29 -1.48 -19.81
N GLU A 268 -34.91 -1.11 -20.91
CA GLU A 268 -35.88 -1.90 -21.66
C GLU A 268 -35.34 -3.30 -21.97
N LYS A 269 -36.09 -4.31 -21.57
CA LYS A 269 -35.80 -5.70 -21.86
C LYS A 269 -36.10 -5.99 -23.32
N LYS A 270 -35.09 -6.28 -24.14
CA LYS A 270 -35.26 -6.88 -25.49
C LYS A 270 -36.00 -8.22 -25.36
N PRO A 271 -36.97 -8.53 -26.28
CA PRO A 271 -37.77 -9.77 -26.21
C PRO A 271 -36.90 -11.02 -26.44
N ARG A 272 -37.08 -12.01 -25.58
CA ARG A 272 -36.45 -13.34 -25.66
C ARG A 272 -37.04 -14.11 -26.85
N LYS A 273 -36.19 -14.65 -27.73
CA LYS A 273 -36.57 -15.62 -28.75
C LYS A 273 -37.08 -16.92 -28.13
N PRO A 274 -38.10 -17.60 -28.69
CA PRO A 274 -38.65 -18.81 -28.14
C PRO A 274 -37.68 -20.00 -28.26
N ARG A 275 -37.59 -20.78 -27.18
CA ARG A 275 -36.75 -21.96 -27.06
C ARG A 275 -37.43 -23.13 -27.77
N ALA A 276 -36.78 -23.69 -28.78
CA ALA A 276 -37.24 -24.91 -29.44
C ALA A 276 -37.28 -26.11 -28.48
N LYS A 277 -38.44 -26.84 -28.48
CA LYS A 277 -38.62 -28.11 -27.77
C LYS A 277 -37.76 -29.18 -28.47
N LYS A 278 -36.85 -29.80 -27.72
CA LYS A 278 -36.26 -31.08 -28.12
C LYS A 278 -37.18 -32.19 -27.65
N GLU A 279 -37.74 -32.94 -28.60
CA GLU A 279 -38.43 -34.20 -28.41
C GLU A 279 -37.47 -35.26 -27.86
N LYS A 280 -37.96 -36.00 -26.90
CA LYS A 280 -37.29 -37.18 -26.36
C LYS A 280 -37.61 -38.35 -27.26
N GLU A 281 -36.62 -38.88 -27.95
CA GLU A 281 -36.70 -40.19 -28.59
C GLU A 281 -36.28 -41.27 -27.60
N LYS A 282 -37.19 -42.18 -27.32
CA LYS A 282 -36.98 -43.43 -26.58
C LYS A 282 -36.22 -44.37 -27.50
N ALA A 283 -35.09 -44.89 -27.07
CA ALA A 283 -34.52 -46.11 -27.64
C ALA A 283 -34.60 -47.22 -26.59
N GLU A 284 -35.27 -48.28 -26.99
CA GLU A 284 -35.50 -49.54 -26.30
C GLU A 284 -34.18 -50.30 -26.12
N ALA A 285 -34.13 -50.98 -25.01
CA ALA A 285 -33.14 -52.00 -24.71
C ALA A 285 -33.46 -53.29 -25.42
N THR A 286 -32.45 -53.97 -25.93
CA THR A 286 -32.46 -55.44 -26.09
C THR A 286 -31.08 -56.02 -25.80
N PRO A 287 -30.98 -57.13 -25.09
CA PRO A 287 -29.72 -57.75 -24.70
C PRO A 287 -29.34 -58.84 -25.69
N GLU A 288 -28.04 -59.20 -25.72
CA GLU A 288 -27.53 -60.56 -25.95
C GLU A 288 -26.05 -60.53 -26.36
N LEU A 289 -25.27 -61.16 -25.63
CA LEU A 289 -24.31 -62.26 -25.56
C LEU A 289 -22.98 -61.88 -24.97
#